data_d8e2016ea88f23f0d5f5d308990f0ae9
#
_entry.id   d8e2016ea88f23f0d5f5d308990f0ae9
#
_cell.length_a   1.000
_cell.length_b   1.000
_cell.length_c   1.000
_cell.angle_alpha   90.00
_cell.angle_beta   90.00
_cell.angle_gamma   90.00
#
_symmetry.space_group_name_H-M   'P 1'
#
loop_
_entity.id
_entity.type
_entity.pdbx_description
1 polymer ?
#
loop_
_entity_poly.entity_id
_entity_poly.type
_entity_poly.pdbx_seq_one_letter_code
_entity_poly.pdbx_strand_id
1 'polypeptide(L)'
;MTDNADFFVGIAQQALWITALAAAPLLIPALLVGLLLGMVQAATSINEQTLSFVPKLVIVAAMLAVFGGSILMLIVDFTREIFARIPDLLL
;
A
#
# COMPACT_ATOMS: atom_id res chain seq x y z
N MET A 1 -29.28 5.08 -16.40
CA MET A 1 -29.62 4.66 -15.04
C MET A 1 -28.40 4.13 -14.35
N THR A 2 -28.02 4.76 -13.26
CA THR A 2 -26.97 4.20 -12.44
C THR A 2 -27.54 2.99 -11.73
N ASP A 3 -27.02 1.85 -12.05
CA ASP A 3 -27.45 0.62 -11.45
C ASP A 3 -26.40 0.10 -10.48
N ASN A 4 -26.60 -1.10 -9.98
CA ASN A 4 -25.68 -1.70 -9.05
C ASN A 4 -24.29 -1.93 -9.66
N ALA A 5 -24.21 -2.12 -10.98
CA ALA A 5 -22.93 -2.31 -11.65
C ALA A 5 -22.07 -1.05 -11.54
N ASP A 6 -22.65 0.12 -11.78
CA ASP A 6 -21.91 1.39 -11.64
C ASP A 6 -21.47 1.63 -10.20
N PHE A 7 -22.31 1.28 -9.25
CA PHE A 7 -22.01 1.39 -7.84
C PHE A 7 -20.81 0.51 -7.48
N PHE A 8 -20.81 -0.74 -7.92
CA PHE A 8 -19.71 -1.67 -7.62
C PHE A 8 -18.42 -1.27 -8.32
N VAL A 9 -18.49 -0.77 -9.54
CA VAL A 9 -17.31 -0.27 -10.24
C VAL A 9 -16.72 0.91 -9.48
N GLY A 10 -17.54 1.82 -8.99
CA GLY A 10 -17.09 2.95 -8.19
C GLY A 10 -16.38 2.51 -6.91
N ILE A 11 -16.95 1.53 -6.21
CA ILE A 11 -16.33 0.99 -5.00
C ILE A 11 -15.00 0.32 -5.33
N ALA A 12 -14.94 -0.43 -6.42
CA ALA A 12 -13.71 -1.11 -6.82
C ALA A 12 -12.61 -0.10 -7.14
N GLN A 13 -12.92 0.97 -7.86
CA GLN A 13 -11.96 2.03 -8.15
C GLN A 13 -11.46 2.69 -6.88
N GLN A 14 -12.36 2.99 -5.96
CA GLN A 14 -12.01 3.59 -4.69
C GLN A 14 -11.14 2.65 -3.85
N ALA A 15 -11.47 1.36 -3.84
CA ALA A 15 -10.69 0.36 -3.12
C ALA A 15 -9.25 0.28 -3.65
N LEU A 16 -9.10 0.30 -4.99
CA LEU A 16 -7.78 0.28 -5.61
C LEU A 16 -6.98 1.53 -5.23
N TRP A 17 -7.62 2.69 -5.26
CA TRP A 17 -6.97 3.95 -4.90
C TRP A 17 -6.51 3.95 -3.45
N ILE A 18 -7.37 3.52 -2.54
CA ILE A 18 -7.04 3.46 -1.11
C ILE A 18 -5.95 2.44 -0.83
N THR A 19 -5.98 1.30 -1.54
CA THR A 19 -4.92 0.30 -1.41
C THR A 19 -3.58 0.89 -1.84
N ALA A 20 -3.56 1.63 -2.94
CA ALA A 20 -2.33 2.28 -3.41
C ALA A 20 -1.84 3.31 -2.40
N LEU A 21 -2.73 4.13 -1.84
CA LEU A 21 -2.36 5.11 -0.83
C LEU A 21 -1.85 4.46 0.45
N ALA A 22 -2.46 3.37 0.87
CA ALA A 22 -2.04 2.65 2.07
C ALA A 22 -0.69 1.98 1.87
N ALA A 23 -0.43 1.46 0.67
CA ALA A 23 0.81 0.75 0.37
C ALA A 23 1.97 1.70 0.06
N ALA A 24 1.71 2.92 -0.41
CA ALA A 24 2.76 3.84 -0.86
C ALA A 24 3.82 4.12 0.21
N PRO A 25 3.47 4.41 1.47
CA PRO A 25 4.49 4.68 2.49
C PRO A 25 5.39 3.48 2.79
N LEU A 26 4.95 2.28 2.45
CA LEU A 26 5.76 1.08 2.60
C LEU A 26 6.56 0.78 1.35
N LEU A 27 5.93 0.90 0.18
CA LEU A 27 6.54 0.50 -1.08
C LEU A 27 7.58 1.50 -1.58
N ILE A 28 7.30 2.79 -1.47
CA ILE A 28 8.20 3.80 -2.02
C ILE A 28 9.56 3.79 -1.32
N PRO A 29 9.65 3.83 0.03
CA PRO A 29 10.95 3.74 0.68
C PRO A 29 11.65 2.41 0.43
N ALA A 30 10.91 1.30 0.39
CA ALA A 30 11.51 0.00 0.12
C ALA A 30 12.09 -0.06 -1.30
N LEU A 31 11.40 0.54 -2.26
CA LEU A 31 11.87 0.60 -3.64
C LEU A 31 13.14 1.47 -3.74
N LEU A 32 13.16 2.61 -3.08
CA LEU A 32 14.33 3.49 -3.09
C LEU A 32 15.55 2.82 -2.47
N VAL A 33 15.38 2.15 -1.34
CA VAL A 33 16.48 1.43 -0.69
C VAL A 33 16.96 0.30 -1.58
N GLY A 34 16.04 -0.47 -2.16
CA GLY A 34 16.40 -1.55 -3.06
C GLY A 34 17.15 -1.07 -4.29
N LEU A 35 16.73 0.07 -4.86
CA LEU A 35 17.40 0.65 -6.00
C LEU A 35 18.82 1.09 -5.67
N LEU A 36 18.98 1.80 -4.55
CA LEU A 36 20.30 2.25 -4.10
C LEU A 36 21.23 1.08 -3.83
N LEU A 37 20.74 0.05 -3.15
CA LEU A 37 21.54 -1.15 -2.87
C LEU A 37 21.90 -1.90 -4.15
N GLY A 38 20.96 -1.98 -5.09
CA GLY A 38 21.21 -2.62 -6.37
C GLY A 38 22.30 -1.89 -7.15
N MET A 39 22.28 -0.55 -7.12
CA MET A 39 23.31 0.25 -7.78
C MET A 39 24.68 0.03 -7.13
N VAL A 40 24.73 -0.01 -5.80
CA VAL A 40 25.98 -0.27 -5.08
C VAL A 40 26.51 -1.67 -5.40
N GLN A 41 25.63 -2.68 -5.41
CA GLN A 41 26.03 -4.05 -5.73
C GLN A 41 26.55 -4.16 -7.16
N ALA A 42 25.91 -3.49 -8.10
CA ALA A 42 26.36 -3.47 -9.49
C ALA A 42 27.73 -2.80 -9.62
N ALA A 43 27.95 -1.70 -8.90
CA ALA A 43 29.21 -0.97 -8.96
C ALA A 43 30.36 -1.76 -8.32
N THR A 44 30.09 -2.55 -7.29
CA THR A 44 31.12 -3.29 -6.55
C THR A 44 31.22 -4.74 -7.02
N SER A 45 30.39 -5.17 -7.96
CA SER A 45 30.30 -6.56 -8.43
C SER A 45 29.92 -7.55 -7.33
N ILE A 46 29.38 -7.09 -6.24
CA ILE A 46 28.84 -7.93 -5.20
C ILE A 46 27.38 -8.27 -5.56
N ASN A 47 27.08 -9.56 -5.59
CA ASN A 47 25.73 -10.03 -5.89
C ASN A 47 25.23 -10.86 -4.71
N GLU A 48 24.83 -10.17 -3.65
CA GLU A 48 24.38 -10.78 -2.42
C GLU A 48 22.96 -10.34 -2.13
N GLN A 49 21.99 -11.23 -2.27
CA GLN A 49 20.59 -10.90 -2.05
C GLN A 49 20.29 -10.61 -0.58
N THR A 50 21.03 -11.22 0.33
CA THR A 50 20.87 -11.01 1.76
C THR A 50 21.17 -9.55 2.13
N LEU A 51 22.14 -8.93 1.45
CA LEU A 51 22.49 -7.53 1.68
C LEU A 51 21.34 -6.59 1.31
N SER A 52 20.55 -6.94 0.30
CA SER A 52 19.39 -6.14 -0.09
C SER A 52 18.21 -6.39 0.82
N PHE A 53 18.05 -7.62 1.30
CA PHE A 53 16.86 -8.04 2.05
C PHE A 53 16.79 -7.38 3.43
N VAL A 54 17.88 -7.38 4.17
CA VAL A 54 17.88 -6.90 5.56
C VAL A 54 17.57 -5.40 5.63
N PRO A 55 18.22 -4.52 4.85
CA PRO A 55 17.87 -3.10 4.87
C PRO A 55 16.44 -2.83 4.41
N LYS A 56 15.92 -3.56 3.44
CA LYS A 56 14.53 -3.42 3.03
C LYS A 56 13.57 -3.77 4.16
N LEU A 57 13.85 -4.85 4.87
CA LEU A 57 13.02 -5.29 5.98
C LEU A 57 13.01 -4.23 7.09
N VAL A 58 14.17 -3.67 7.40
CA VAL A 58 14.29 -2.62 8.42
C VAL A 58 13.47 -1.38 8.02
N ILE A 59 13.58 -0.96 6.76
CA ILE A 59 12.84 0.21 6.26
C ILE A 59 11.34 -0.04 6.31
N VAL A 60 10.87 -1.20 5.88
CA VAL A 60 9.44 -1.52 5.91
C VAL A 60 8.95 -1.55 7.36
N ALA A 61 9.72 -2.14 8.27
CA ALA A 61 9.35 -2.18 9.68
C ALA A 61 9.27 -0.76 10.28
N ALA A 62 10.22 0.10 9.94
CA ALA A 62 10.23 1.49 10.41
C ALA A 62 9.03 2.25 9.86
N MET A 63 8.70 2.06 8.59
CA MET A 63 7.54 2.73 7.99
C MET A 63 6.24 2.23 8.60
N LEU A 64 6.13 0.93 8.90
CA LEU A 64 4.99 0.40 9.61
C LEU A 64 4.85 1.00 11.00
N ALA A 65 5.96 1.17 11.71
CA ALA A 65 5.92 1.75 13.03
C ALA A 65 5.46 3.22 13.00
N VAL A 66 5.89 3.97 12.00
CA VAL A 66 5.57 5.40 11.88
C VAL A 66 4.19 5.61 11.27
N PHE A 67 3.88 4.91 10.19
CA PHE A 67 2.65 5.14 9.40
C PHE A 67 1.59 4.07 9.59
N GLY A 68 1.86 3.00 10.36
CA GLY A 68 0.93 1.89 10.51
C GLY A 68 -0.44 2.32 11.04
N GLY A 69 -0.46 3.23 12.02
CA GLY A 69 -1.70 3.75 12.55
C GLY A 69 -2.52 4.50 11.50
N SER A 70 -1.84 5.35 10.72
CA SER A 70 -2.50 6.11 9.66
C SER A 70 -3.01 5.20 8.55
N ILE A 71 -2.24 4.19 8.17
CA ILE A 71 -2.65 3.21 7.17
C ILE A 71 -3.89 2.45 7.66
N LEU A 72 -3.85 2.01 8.91
CA LEU A 72 -4.98 1.29 9.50
C LEU A 72 -6.24 2.16 9.54
N MET A 73 -6.11 3.42 9.93
CA MET A 73 -7.25 4.34 9.96
C MET A 73 -7.83 4.56 8.57
N LEU A 74 -6.99 4.67 7.55
CA LEU A 74 -7.45 4.82 6.18
C LEU A 74 -8.29 3.62 5.75
N ILE A 75 -7.83 2.42 6.05
CA ILE A 75 -8.53 1.19 5.70
C ILE A 75 -9.83 1.06 6.50
N VAL A 76 -9.79 1.37 7.79
CA VAL A 76 -10.96 1.30 8.67
C VAL A 76 -12.02 2.28 8.21
N ASP A 77 -11.63 3.52 7.90
CA ASP A 77 -12.56 4.54 7.45
C ASP A 77 -13.23 4.14 6.13
N PHE A 78 -12.46 3.57 5.21
CA PHE A 78 -13.01 3.08 3.95
C PHE A 78 -14.00 1.93 4.19
N THR A 79 -13.64 1.01 5.08
CA THR A 79 -14.52 -0.11 5.43
C THR A 79 -15.84 0.38 6.01
N ARG A 80 -15.77 1.35 6.91
CA ARG A 80 -16.98 1.94 7.50
C ARG A 80 -17.83 2.63 6.44
N GLU A 81 -17.19 3.31 5.50
CA GLU A 81 -17.90 3.98 4.43
C GLU A 81 -18.65 2.97 3.56
N ILE A 82 -18.01 1.84 3.25
CA ILE A 82 -18.66 0.78 2.47
C ILE A 82 -19.87 0.23 3.22
N PHE A 83 -19.72 -0.07 4.50
CA PHE A 83 -20.82 -0.60 5.29
C PHE A 83 -21.97 0.41 5.42
N ALA A 84 -21.65 1.70 5.46
CA ALA A 84 -22.67 2.74 5.52
C ALA A 84 -23.47 2.82 4.23
N ARG A 85 -22.89 2.40 3.10
CA ARG A 85 -23.57 2.42 1.79
C ARG A 85 -24.40 1.17 1.51
N ILE A 86 -24.22 0.11 2.28
CA ILE A 86 -24.94 -1.14 2.05
C ILE A 86 -26.47 -0.96 2.16
N PRO A 87 -27.02 -0.25 3.14
CA PRO A 87 -28.46 -0.05 3.19
C PRO A 87 -29.02 0.64 1.95
N ASP A 88 -28.30 1.62 1.39
CA ASP A 88 -28.70 2.30 0.19
C ASP A 88 -28.77 1.36 -1.01
N LEU A 89 -27.85 0.41 -1.07
CA LEU A 89 -27.81 -0.57 -2.14
C LEU A 89 -28.97 -1.56 -2.05
N LEU A 90 -29.36 -1.93 -0.83
CA LEU A 90 -30.41 -2.89 -0.58
C LEU A 90 -31.81 -2.32 -0.67
N LEU A 91 -31.95 -1.02 -0.51
CA LEU A 91 -33.22 -0.32 -0.60
C LEU A 91 -33.42 0.23 -2.01
#